data_05ea4eebd0cc37c96582ff970488e0d7
#
_entry.id   05ea4eebd0cc37c96582ff970488e0d7
#
_cell.length_a   1.000
_cell.length_b   1.000
_cell.length_c   1.000
_cell.angle_alpha   90.00
_cell.angle_beta   90.00
_cell.angle_gamma   90.00
#
_symmetry.space_group_name_H-M   'P 1'
#
loop_
_entity.id
_entity.type
_entity.pdbx_description
1 polymer ?
#
loop_
_entity_poly.entity_id
_entity_poly.type
_entity_poly.pdbx_seq_one_letter_code
_entity_poly.pdbx_strand_id
1 'polypeptide(L)'
;YLKNFQELSVKVGFGQGNQAKVPWIAFLNSVDKVQNGIYPVYLFYKEKNLLILAFGISETNPPGRKWNISDVKTIKQYFSENGLGEPIRYGSSFVFKSYDTTQNLVEEEINKDLSDMISLYKANSSEIKSTSAPQEETFSHTTFYNSALEAGYFIEKSFCNRFCASLLTKPFVILTGLS
;
A
#
# COMPACT_ATOMS: atom_id res chain seq x y z
N TYR A 1 6.65 -2.18 16.68
CA TYR A 1 7.12 -1.25 15.65
C TYR A 1 6.30 0.06 15.67
N LEU A 2 6.84 1.13 15.09
CA LEU A 2 6.15 2.42 14.95
C LEU A 2 4.89 2.23 14.08
N LYS A 3 3.72 2.66 14.59
CA LYS A 3 2.47 2.57 13.83
C LYS A 3 2.27 3.74 12.86
N ASN A 4 2.86 4.88 13.17
CA ASN A 4 2.79 6.10 12.36
C ASN A 4 4.17 6.76 12.25
N PHE A 5 4.48 7.34 11.10
CA PHE A 5 5.67 8.13 10.82
C PHE A 5 5.30 9.32 9.92
N GLN A 6 5.60 10.54 10.35
CA GLN A 6 5.27 11.79 9.62
C GLN A 6 3.82 11.82 9.10
N GLU A 7 2.84 11.52 9.97
CA GLU A 7 1.40 11.45 9.66
C GLU A 7 0.98 10.31 8.71
N LEU A 8 1.92 9.47 8.28
CA LEU A 8 1.64 8.29 7.48
C LEU A 8 1.49 7.06 8.36
N SER A 9 0.55 6.20 8.04
CA SER A 9 0.39 4.90 8.67
C SER A 9 1.49 3.95 8.20
N VAL A 10 2.19 3.31 9.13
CA VAL A 10 3.25 2.35 8.83
C VAL A 10 2.66 0.94 8.82
N LYS A 11 2.87 0.23 7.71
CA LYS A 11 2.53 -1.19 7.59
C LYS A 11 3.76 -2.00 7.22
N VAL A 12 3.81 -3.23 7.71
CA VAL A 12 4.94 -4.14 7.47
C VAL A 12 4.45 -5.48 6.92
N GLY A 13 5.24 -6.09 6.06
CA GLY A 13 4.97 -7.42 5.52
C GLY A 13 6.23 -8.28 5.54
N PHE A 14 6.35 -9.09 6.56
CA PHE A 14 7.45 -10.08 6.70
C PHE A 14 7.01 -11.50 6.36
N GLY A 15 5.73 -11.68 6.00
CA GLY A 15 5.09 -12.96 5.74
C GLY A 15 4.14 -13.40 6.86
N GLN A 16 3.22 -14.30 6.52
CA GLN A 16 2.29 -14.95 7.46
C GLN A 16 2.49 -16.47 7.34
N GLY A 17 3.04 -17.09 8.38
CA GLY A 17 3.40 -18.50 8.36
C GLY A 17 4.70 -18.80 7.60
N ASN A 18 4.82 -18.35 6.35
CA ASN A 18 6.07 -18.39 5.58
C ASN A 18 6.69 -17.02 5.46
N GLN A 19 8.02 -16.94 5.46
CA GLN A 19 8.74 -15.69 5.29
C GLN A 19 8.43 -15.06 3.92
N ALA A 20 8.17 -13.75 3.88
CA ALA A 20 7.97 -13.04 2.62
C ALA A 20 9.23 -13.14 1.74
N LYS A 21 9.06 -13.40 0.44
CA LYS A 21 10.19 -13.41 -0.52
C LYS A 21 10.90 -12.05 -0.59
N VAL A 22 10.13 -10.99 -0.50
CA VAL A 22 10.62 -9.60 -0.39
C VAL A 22 9.89 -8.96 0.79
N PRO A 23 10.49 -8.94 2.00
CA PRO A 23 9.96 -8.19 3.13
C PRO A 23 9.86 -6.70 2.82
N TRP A 24 8.86 -6.03 3.39
CA TRP A 24 8.62 -4.62 3.09
C TRP A 24 8.09 -3.82 4.30
N ILE A 25 8.34 -2.52 4.26
CA ILE A 25 7.79 -1.52 5.19
C ILE A 25 7.19 -0.39 4.34
N ALA A 26 5.87 -0.20 4.42
CA ALA A 26 5.12 0.78 3.64
C ALA A 26 4.63 1.94 4.51
N PHE A 27 4.62 3.15 3.93
CA PHE A 27 4.16 4.38 4.54
C PHE A 27 2.96 4.91 3.73
N LEU A 28 1.78 4.90 4.35
CA LEU A 28 0.51 5.10 3.65
C LEU A 28 -0.21 6.34 4.20
N ASN A 29 -0.70 7.18 3.32
CA ASN A 29 -1.70 8.18 3.69
C ASN A 29 -3.08 7.54 3.92
N SER A 30 -4.09 8.33 4.25
CA SER A 30 -5.45 7.85 4.50
C SER A 30 -6.16 7.31 3.24
N VAL A 31 -5.69 7.68 2.05
CA VAL A 31 -6.31 7.33 0.75
C VAL A 31 -5.69 6.09 0.14
N ASP A 32 -4.35 5.91 0.27
CA ASP A 32 -3.64 4.80 -0.34
C ASP A 32 -3.72 3.52 0.50
N LYS A 33 -3.88 2.40 -0.20
CA LYS A 33 -3.83 1.05 0.39
C LYS A 33 -2.69 0.27 -0.26
N VAL A 34 -2.08 -0.66 0.47
CA VAL A 34 -1.01 -1.53 -0.06
C VAL A 34 -1.44 -2.28 -1.32
N GLN A 35 -2.74 -2.61 -1.41
CA GLN A 35 -3.31 -3.36 -2.54
C GLN A 35 -3.76 -2.49 -3.72
N ASN A 36 -3.84 -1.16 -3.53
CA ASN A 36 -4.36 -0.24 -4.52
C ASN A 36 -3.82 1.17 -4.24
N GLY A 37 -2.63 1.47 -4.69
CA GLY A 37 -2.05 2.78 -4.47
C GLY A 37 -0.61 2.90 -4.94
N ILE A 38 -0.08 4.12 -4.79
CA ILE A 38 1.34 4.43 -4.93
C ILE A 38 1.78 5.05 -3.61
N TYR A 39 2.79 4.49 -2.99
CA TYR A 39 3.22 4.87 -1.63
C TYR A 39 4.71 4.63 -1.43
N PRO A 40 5.37 5.37 -0.51
CA PRO A 40 6.72 5.08 -0.09
C PRO A 40 6.83 3.69 0.54
N VAL A 41 7.83 2.91 0.13
CA VAL A 41 8.05 1.57 0.65
C VAL A 41 9.53 1.20 0.65
N TYR A 42 9.99 0.59 1.72
CA TYR A 42 11.24 -0.17 1.74
C TYR A 42 10.97 -1.60 1.30
N LEU A 43 11.78 -2.09 0.35
CA LEU A 43 11.74 -3.46 -0.19
C LEU A 43 13.10 -4.11 0.05
N PHE A 44 13.13 -5.23 0.76
CA PHE A 44 14.38 -5.93 1.05
C PHE A 44 14.54 -7.18 0.18
N TYR A 45 15.47 -7.13 -0.76
CA TYR A 45 15.87 -8.25 -1.60
C TYR A 45 17.04 -8.99 -0.96
N LYS A 46 16.71 -9.88 0.00
CA LYS A 46 17.68 -10.57 0.86
C LYS A 46 18.79 -11.29 0.08
N GLU A 47 18.44 -12.01 -0.98
CA GLU A 47 19.42 -12.78 -1.79
C GLU A 47 20.38 -11.89 -2.58
N LYS A 48 20.10 -10.61 -2.67
CA LYS A 48 20.91 -9.60 -3.36
C LYS A 48 21.60 -8.64 -2.37
N ASN A 49 21.39 -8.81 -1.07
CA ASN A 49 21.83 -7.87 -0.03
C ASN A 49 21.44 -6.42 -0.37
N LEU A 50 20.25 -6.23 -0.90
CA LEU A 50 19.79 -4.97 -1.46
C LEU A 50 18.52 -4.49 -0.76
N LEU A 51 18.58 -3.30 -0.18
CA LEU A 51 17.43 -2.57 0.32
C LEU A 51 17.08 -1.46 -0.67
N ILE A 52 15.85 -1.42 -1.16
CA ILE A 52 15.37 -0.38 -2.08
C ILE A 52 14.31 0.45 -1.37
N LEU A 53 14.48 1.76 -1.34
CA LEU A 53 13.44 2.72 -1.07
C LEU A 53 12.78 3.06 -2.42
N ALA A 54 11.47 2.80 -2.52
CA ALA A 54 10.75 2.87 -3.79
C ALA A 54 9.35 3.49 -3.62
N PHE A 55 8.84 4.10 -4.68
CA PHE A 55 7.39 4.31 -4.83
C PHE A 55 6.77 2.98 -5.24
N GLY A 56 6.21 2.30 -4.23
CA GLY A 56 5.57 1.01 -4.40
C GLY A 56 4.31 1.11 -5.23
N ILE A 57 4.21 0.28 -6.26
CA ILE A 57 3.01 0.11 -7.07
C ILE A 57 2.42 -1.25 -6.77
N SER A 58 1.11 -1.28 -6.50
CA SER A 58 0.42 -2.55 -6.30
C SER A 58 0.51 -3.44 -7.55
N GLU A 59 0.94 -4.67 -7.37
CA GLU A 59 0.95 -5.68 -8.44
C GLU A 59 -0.44 -6.28 -8.66
N THR A 60 -1.33 -6.18 -7.67
CA THR A 60 -2.68 -6.78 -7.71
C THR A 60 -3.66 -5.87 -8.42
N ASN A 61 -3.67 -4.59 -8.06
CA ASN A 61 -4.54 -3.58 -8.64
C ASN A 61 -3.70 -2.37 -9.03
N PRO A 62 -3.39 -2.18 -10.32
CA PRO A 62 -2.67 -0.99 -10.77
C PRO A 62 -3.41 0.27 -10.31
N PRO A 63 -2.70 1.26 -9.79
CA PRO A 63 -3.33 2.51 -9.36
C PRO A 63 -3.99 3.20 -10.57
N GLY A 64 -5.24 3.64 -10.39
CA GLY A 64 -5.99 4.35 -11.43
C GLY A 64 -5.46 5.75 -11.76
N ARG A 65 -4.42 6.21 -11.03
CA ARG A 65 -3.77 7.50 -11.24
C ARG A 65 -2.42 7.34 -11.92
N LYS A 66 -2.12 8.23 -12.86
CA LYS A 66 -0.78 8.36 -13.41
C LYS A 66 0.09 9.13 -12.41
N TRP A 67 1.26 8.60 -12.14
CA TRP A 67 2.27 9.26 -11.33
C TRP A 67 3.25 9.96 -12.25
N ASN A 68 3.26 11.30 -12.23
CA ASN A 68 4.16 12.10 -13.05
C ASN A 68 5.47 12.38 -12.30
N ILE A 69 6.30 11.36 -12.13
CA ILE A 69 7.69 11.57 -11.74
C ILE A 69 8.54 11.34 -12.99
N SER A 70 9.23 12.40 -13.46
CA SER A 70 10.21 12.30 -14.53
C SER A 70 11.49 11.60 -14.03
N ASP A 71 12.17 10.92 -14.91
CA ASP A 71 13.50 10.33 -14.71
C ASP A 71 13.62 9.23 -13.63
N VAL A 72 12.52 8.54 -13.33
CA VAL A 72 12.56 7.39 -12.41
C VAL A 72 12.65 6.07 -13.16
N LYS A 73 13.52 5.18 -12.67
CA LYS A 73 13.66 3.82 -13.18
C LYS A 73 12.75 2.89 -12.41
N THR A 74 12.17 1.92 -13.10
CA THR A 74 11.49 0.82 -12.42
C THR A 74 12.52 -0.11 -11.76
N ILE A 75 12.09 -0.87 -10.76
CA ILE A 75 12.95 -1.90 -10.14
C ILE A 75 13.42 -2.92 -11.18
N LYS A 76 12.57 -3.26 -12.14
CA LYS A 76 12.95 -4.15 -13.25
C LYS A 76 14.08 -3.59 -14.10
N GLN A 77 14.02 -2.30 -14.46
CA GLN A 77 15.10 -1.62 -15.18
C GLN A 77 16.38 -1.54 -14.34
N TYR A 78 16.26 -1.17 -13.07
CA TYR A 78 17.39 -1.12 -12.15
C TYR A 78 18.10 -2.48 -12.04
N PHE A 79 17.34 -3.58 -11.90
CA PHE A 79 17.90 -4.93 -11.82
C PHE A 79 18.63 -5.30 -13.12
N SER A 80 18.05 -5.01 -14.28
CA SER A 80 18.65 -5.27 -15.58
C SER A 80 19.98 -4.52 -15.76
N GLU A 81 20.01 -3.23 -15.45
CA GLU A 81 21.20 -2.38 -15.58
C GLU A 81 22.34 -2.77 -14.65
N ASN A 82 22.02 -3.33 -13.48
CA ASN A 82 23.01 -3.74 -12.48
C ASN A 82 23.33 -5.25 -12.53
N GLY A 83 22.83 -5.98 -13.53
CA GLY A 83 23.12 -7.42 -13.70
C GLY A 83 22.55 -8.30 -12.57
N LEU A 84 21.48 -7.86 -11.90
CA LEU A 84 20.88 -8.55 -10.77
C LEU A 84 19.87 -9.64 -11.17
N GLY A 85 19.61 -9.77 -12.48
CA GLY A 85 18.57 -10.67 -13.01
C GLY A 85 17.17 -10.06 -12.95
N GLU A 86 16.14 -10.90 -12.95
CA GLU A 86 14.75 -10.42 -12.82
C GLU A 86 14.36 -10.28 -11.33
N PRO A 87 13.67 -9.19 -10.95
CA PRO A 87 13.17 -9.05 -9.58
C PRO A 87 12.04 -10.05 -9.32
N ILE A 88 12.09 -10.72 -8.17
CA ILE A 88 11.08 -11.73 -7.78
C ILE A 88 9.68 -11.09 -7.67
N ARG A 89 9.61 -9.83 -7.20
CA ARG A 89 8.38 -9.05 -7.01
C ARG A 89 8.66 -7.56 -7.13
N TYR A 90 7.59 -6.77 -7.25
CA TYR A 90 7.61 -5.30 -7.26
C TYR A 90 8.37 -4.67 -8.42
N GLY A 91 8.54 -5.39 -9.52
CA GLY A 91 9.29 -4.92 -10.68
C GLY A 91 8.79 -3.63 -11.31
N SER A 92 7.49 -3.32 -11.19
CA SER A 92 6.86 -2.10 -11.70
C SER A 92 7.02 -0.88 -10.78
N SER A 93 7.47 -1.07 -9.53
CA SER A 93 7.69 0.01 -8.58
C SER A 93 8.89 0.86 -9.00
N PHE A 94 8.85 2.16 -8.68
CA PHE A 94 9.90 3.10 -9.08
C PHE A 94 10.96 3.25 -7.99
N VAL A 95 12.23 3.08 -8.36
CA VAL A 95 13.37 3.21 -7.44
C VAL A 95 13.58 4.69 -7.10
N PHE A 96 13.59 5.00 -5.81
CA PHE A 96 14.03 6.30 -5.31
C PHE A 96 15.49 6.25 -4.86
N LYS A 97 15.84 5.24 -4.05
CA LYS A 97 17.19 5.02 -3.55
C LYS A 97 17.45 3.53 -3.36
N SER A 98 18.72 3.13 -3.45
CA SER A 98 19.14 1.75 -3.21
C SER A 98 20.33 1.72 -2.23
N TYR A 99 20.37 0.70 -1.37
CA TYR A 99 21.40 0.53 -0.35
C TYR A 99 21.90 -0.90 -0.39
N ASP A 100 23.23 -1.05 -0.42
CA ASP A 100 23.90 -2.34 -0.24
C ASP A 100 23.96 -2.66 1.27
N THR A 101 23.23 -3.69 1.69
CA THR A 101 23.15 -4.07 3.10
C THR A 101 24.37 -4.82 3.60
N THR A 102 25.37 -5.09 2.75
CA THR A 102 26.69 -5.57 3.18
C THR A 102 27.56 -4.44 3.73
N GLN A 103 27.22 -3.19 3.38
CA GLN A 103 27.90 -2.00 3.87
C GLN A 103 27.27 -1.50 5.17
N ASN A 104 28.00 -0.66 5.89
CA ASN A 104 27.44 -0.01 7.07
C ASN A 104 26.38 1.02 6.62
N LEU A 105 25.13 0.78 6.97
CA LEU A 105 24.04 1.69 6.66
C LEU A 105 24.02 2.83 7.68
N VAL A 106 24.11 4.06 7.20
CA VAL A 106 24.06 5.26 8.03
C VAL A 106 22.59 5.64 8.26
N GLU A 107 22.15 5.59 9.50
CA GLU A 107 20.75 5.82 9.87
C GLU A 107 20.26 7.22 9.45
N GLU A 108 21.09 8.24 9.61
CA GLU A 108 20.77 9.63 9.24
C GLU A 108 20.51 9.77 7.74
N GLU A 109 21.28 9.08 6.89
CA GLU A 109 21.08 9.09 5.43
C GLU A 109 19.78 8.41 5.05
N ILE A 110 19.51 7.23 5.63
CA ILE A 110 18.27 6.48 5.37
C ILE A 110 17.05 7.30 5.80
N ASN A 111 17.10 7.94 6.97
CA ASN A 111 16.01 8.76 7.49
C ASN A 111 15.81 10.04 6.64
N LYS A 112 16.88 10.64 6.15
CA LYS A 112 16.84 11.79 5.24
C LYS A 112 16.19 11.39 3.91
N ASP A 113 16.68 10.35 3.26
CA ASP A 113 16.15 9.87 1.97
C ASP A 113 14.65 9.52 2.08
N LEU A 114 14.23 8.90 3.20
CA LEU A 114 12.81 8.63 3.47
C LEU A 114 12.00 9.93 3.62
N SER A 115 12.52 10.91 4.34
CA SER A 115 11.85 12.20 4.54
C SER A 115 11.70 12.98 3.24
N ASP A 116 12.72 12.98 2.41
CA ASP A 116 12.72 13.61 1.08
C ASP A 116 11.67 12.92 0.17
N MET A 117 11.64 11.60 0.18
CA MET A 117 10.65 10.82 -0.55
C MET A 117 9.22 11.08 -0.06
N ILE A 118 8.98 11.12 1.25
CA ILE A 118 7.66 11.42 1.82
C ILE A 118 7.20 12.83 1.42
N SER A 119 8.11 13.79 1.38
CA SER A 119 7.80 15.15 0.93
C SER A 119 7.32 15.18 -0.52
N LEU A 120 7.99 14.46 -1.42
CA LEU A 120 7.58 14.29 -2.81
C LEU A 120 6.24 13.55 -2.92
N TYR A 121 6.03 12.52 -2.12
CA TYR A 121 4.78 11.76 -2.09
C TYR A 121 3.60 12.64 -1.64
N LYS A 122 3.76 13.43 -0.58
CA LYS A 122 2.74 14.36 -0.10
C LYS A 122 2.42 15.45 -1.13
N ALA A 123 3.43 16.02 -1.78
CA ALA A 123 3.25 17.03 -2.83
C ALA A 123 2.41 16.49 -3.99
N ASN A 124 2.74 15.29 -4.49
CA ASN A 124 2.01 14.66 -5.59
C ASN A 124 0.63 14.13 -5.17
N SER A 125 0.41 13.87 -3.88
CA SER A 125 -0.90 13.46 -3.35
C SER A 125 -1.84 14.65 -3.14
N SER A 126 -1.33 15.87 -2.99
CA SER A 126 -2.13 17.08 -2.76
C SER A 126 -2.78 17.65 -4.04
N GLU A 127 -2.27 17.34 -5.21
CA GLU A 127 -2.90 17.72 -6.49
C GLU A 127 -4.27 17.05 -6.71
N ILE A 128 -4.60 16.02 -5.94
CA ILE A 128 -5.87 15.28 -6.03
C ILE A 128 -7.00 15.99 -5.23
N LYS A 129 -6.67 16.99 -4.39
CA LYS A 129 -7.69 17.70 -3.59
C LYS A 129 -8.56 18.70 -4.36
N SER A 130 -8.31 18.91 -5.65
CA SER A 130 -9.08 19.88 -6.46
C SER A 130 -10.19 19.26 -7.34
N THR A 131 -10.37 17.93 -7.32
CA THR A 131 -11.49 17.32 -8.05
C THR A 131 -12.11 16.21 -7.19
N SER A 132 -13.14 16.54 -6.48
CA SER A 132 -13.91 15.74 -5.52
C SER A 132 -13.25 15.60 -4.14
N ALA A 133 -13.86 16.27 -3.15
CA ALA A 133 -13.66 15.96 -1.74
C ALA A 133 -13.86 14.45 -1.54
N PRO A 134 -12.99 13.73 -0.79
CA PRO A 134 -13.31 12.40 -0.36
C PRO A 134 -14.56 12.52 0.52
N GLN A 135 -15.70 12.06 0.01
CA GLN A 135 -16.73 11.64 0.95
C GLN A 135 -16.05 10.55 1.79
N GLU A 136 -15.90 10.81 3.09
CA GLU A 136 -15.74 9.73 4.04
C GLU A 136 -16.86 8.75 3.70
N GLU A 137 -16.53 7.64 3.06
CA GLU A 137 -17.46 6.52 2.94
C GLU A 137 -17.64 5.99 4.35
N THR A 138 -18.49 6.67 5.10
CA THR A 138 -19.01 6.16 6.36
C THR A 138 -19.70 4.85 6.02
N PHE A 139 -19.17 3.75 6.56
CA PHE A 139 -19.82 2.45 6.43
C PHE A 139 -21.27 2.60 6.84
N SER A 140 -22.16 2.53 5.86
CA SER A 140 -23.59 2.67 6.08
C SER A 140 -24.32 1.44 5.53
N HIS A 141 -25.49 1.16 6.09
CA HIS A 141 -26.36 0.09 5.61
C HIS A 141 -26.75 0.27 4.14
N THR A 142 -26.87 1.52 3.67
CA THR A 142 -27.24 1.84 2.28
C THR A 142 -26.10 1.53 1.33
N THR A 143 -24.87 1.92 1.68
CA THR A 143 -23.67 1.60 0.90
C THR A 143 -23.48 0.08 0.80
N PHE A 144 -23.58 -0.63 1.93
CA PHE A 144 -23.47 -2.08 1.97
C PHE A 144 -24.56 -2.78 1.11
N TYR A 145 -25.82 -2.33 1.22
CA TYR A 145 -26.93 -2.87 0.44
C TYR A 145 -26.72 -2.71 -1.07
N ASN A 146 -26.34 -1.51 -1.51
CA ASN A 146 -26.10 -1.23 -2.92
C ASN A 146 -24.93 -2.05 -3.48
N SER A 147 -23.81 -2.13 -2.76
CA SER A 147 -22.65 -2.93 -3.17
C SER A 147 -22.98 -4.43 -3.26
N ALA A 148 -23.85 -4.93 -2.37
CA ALA A 148 -24.30 -6.32 -2.44
C ALA A 148 -25.18 -6.60 -3.65
N LEU A 149 -26.10 -5.67 -4.00
CA LEU A 149 -26.92 -5.78 -5.21
C LEU A 149 -26.07 -5.71 -6.49
N GLU A 150 -25.10 -4.79 -6.56
CA GLU A 150 -24.16 -4.67 -7.68
C GLU A 150 -23.31 -5.95 -7.86
N ALA A 151 -22.96 -6.61 -6.76
CA ALA A 151 -22.28 -7.89 -6.77
C ALA A 151 -23.19 -9.10 -7.09
N GLY A 152 -24.49 -8.87 -7.35
CA GLY A 152 -25.46 -9.90 -7.72
C GLY A 152 -26.04 -10.68 -6.54
N TYR A 153 -25.87 -10.21 -5.30
CA TYR A 153 -26.46 -10.84 -4.11
C TYR A 153 -27.88 -10.34 -3.86
N PHE A 154 -28.77 -11.26 -3.56
CA PHE A 154 -30.16 -10.95 -3.14
C PHE A 154 -30.20 -10.87 -1.61
N ILE A 155 -30.26 -9.66 -1.07
CA ILE A 155 -30.23 -9.42 0.39
C ILE A 155 -31.41 -8.51 0.76
N GLU A 156 -32.15 -8.86 1.81
CA GLU A 156 -33.19 -8.00 2.35
C GLU A 156 -32.60 -6.77 3.05
N LYS A 157 -33.20 -5.61 2.82
CA LYS A 157 -32.76 -4.35 3.44
C LYS A 157 -32.79 -4.39 4.97
N SER A 158 -33.75 -5.13 5.53
CA SER A 158 -33.86 -5.39 6.97
C SER A 158 -32.65 -6.17 7.52
N PHE A 159 -32.15 -7.14 6.77
CA PHE A 159 -30.94 -7.90 7.10
C PHE A 159 -29.72 -6.99 7.07
N CYS A 160 -29.54 -6.16 6.02
CA CYS A 160 -28.44 -5.22 5.92
C CYS A 160 -28.41 -4.26 7.13
N ASN A 161 -29.55 -3.72 7.53
CA ASN A 161 -29.63 -2.83 8.69
C ASN A 161 -29.16 -3.52 9.98
N ARG A 162 -29.63 -4.74 10.26
CA ARG A 162 -29.23 -5.50 11.45
C ARG A 162 -27.77 -5.91 11.41
N PHE A 163 -27.28 -6.32 10.26
CA PHE A 163 -25.89 -6.70 10.05
C PHE A 163 -24.95 -5.52 10.28
N CYS A 164 -25.22 -4.37 9.67
CA CYS A 164 -24.43 -3.16 9.87
C CYS A 164 -24.46 -2.66 11.31
N ALA A 165 -25.64 -2.69 11.97
CA ALA A 165 -25.75 -2.35 13.39
C ALA A 165 -24.92 -3.29 14.27
N SER A 166 -24.87 -4.59 13.95
CA SER A 166 -24.05 -5.56 14.66
C SER A 166 -22.56 -5.30 14.49
N LEU A 167 -22.10 -4.94 13.28
CA LEU A 167 -20.70 -4.61 13.03
C LEU A 167 -20.26 -3.33 13.74
N LEU A 168 -21.14 -2.34 13.85
CA LEU A 168 -20.86 -1.08 14.56
C LEU A 168 -20.80 -1.23 16.09
N THR A 169 -21.49 -2.24 16.64
CA THR A 169 -21.60 -2.44 18.08
C THR A 169 -20.71 -3.55 18.64
N LYS A 170 -20.21 -4.45 17.77
CA LYS A 170 -19.42 -5.62 18.16
C LYS A 170 -18.13 -5.72 17.35
N PRO A 171 -17.00 -6.16 17.94
CA PRO A 171 -15.73 -6.29 17.22
C PRO A 171 -15.72 -7.40 16.18
N PHE A 172 -16.69 -8.31 16.20
CA PHE A 172 -16.85 -9.39 15.21
C PHE A 172 -18.30 -9.87 15.16
N VAL A 173 -18.67 -10.46 14.03
CA VAL A 173 -19.98 -11.09 13.79
C VAL A 173 -19.75 -12.49 13.24
N ILE A 174 -20.46 -13.48 13.79
CA ILE A 174 -20.50 -14.84 13.27
C ILE A 174 -21.77 -14.99 12.44
N LEU A 175 -21.60 -15.33 11.16
CA LEU A 175 -22.69 -15.63 10.24
C LEU A 175 -22.83 -17.15 10.15
N THR A 176 -24.04 -17.66 10.41
CA THR A 176 -24.40 -19.07 10.24
C THR A 176 -25.50 -19.15 9.19
N GLY A 177 -25.46 -20.14 8.35
CA GLY A 177 -26.44 -20.40 7.32
C GLY A 177 -26.48 -21.87 6.91
N LEU A 178 -27.53 -22.25 6.21
CA LEU A 178 -27.61 -23.55 5.56
C LEU A 178 -26.77 -23.48 4.27
N SER A 179 -25.85 -24.40 4.07
CA SER A 179 -25.08 -24.61 2.85
C SER A 179 -25.86 -25.49 1.87
#